data_2d8590066a9bdc1fd9be5a8334f78f6a
#
_entry.id   2d8590066a9bdc1fd9be5a8334f78f6a
#
_cell.length_a   1.000
_cell.length_b   1.000
_cell.length_c   1.000
_cell.angle_alpha   90.00
_cell.angle_beta   90.00
_cell.angle_gamma   90.00
#
_symmetry.space_group_name_H-M   'P 1'
#
loop_
_entity.id
_entity.type
_entity.pdbx_description
1 polymer ?
#
loop_
_entity_poly.entity_id
_entity_poly.type
_entity_poly.pdbx_seq_one_letter_code
_entity_poly.pdbx_strand_id
1 'polypeptide(L)'
;MDEVKVIEIKKSIFDENNKDADNLRSDLKKRKIFLLNVMSSPGSGKTTTLIKVINALKEKFKIAVMEADIDSKVDAEKIKVATGVQTIQLHTGGMCHLDAEMTKQGLDNLDINQVDLVILENVGNLVCPAEFDTGSVKNIMILSVPEGDDKPLKYPLMFSICDVVLVNKIDVLPYFDFNLENCKEYIKMRNPKTKVMPICAKTGEGIDEFAKWLSTEIIKWKEEE
;
A
#
# COMPACT_ATOMS: atom_id res chain seq x y z
N MET A 1 40.67 12.83 27.32
CA MET A 1 40.30 12.54 25.91
C MET A 1 38.81 12.61 25.90
N ASP A 2 38.26 13.62 25.22
CA ASP A 2 36.80 13.76 25.11
C ASP A 2 36.29 12.62 24.23
N GLU A 3 35.29 11.90 24.72
CA GLU A 3 34.64 10.85 23.96
C GLU A 3 33.94 11.45 22.72
N VAL A 4 34.13 10.83 21.57
CA VAL A 4 33.41 11.21 20.35
C VAL A 4 31.93 10.91 20.54
N LYS A 5 31.10 11.97 20.47
CA LYS A 5 29.65 11.83 20.55
C LYS A 5 29.12 11.21 19.27
N VAL A 6 28.62 9.98 19.34
CA VAL A 6 27.91 9.30 18.25
C VAL A 6 26.44 9.72 18.27
N ILE A 7 25.95 10.28 17.17
CA ILE A 7 24.54 10.67 17.01
C ILE A 7 23.91 9.76 15.97
N GLU A 8 22.91 8.99 16.36
CA GLU A 8 22.12 8.14 15.45
C GLU A 8 21.01 8.98 14.79
N ILE A 9 21.36 9.72 13.72
CA ILE A 9 20.43 10.60 12.99
C ILE A 9 19.24 9.81 12.41
N LYS A 10 19.49 8.61 11.89
CA LYS A 10 18.43 7.76 11.31
C LYS A 10 17.32 7.47 12.34
N LYS A 11 17.68 7.21 13.59
CA LYS A 11 16.71 6.92 14.66
C LYS A 11 15.80 8.10 14.96
N SER A 12 16.33 9.33 15.02
CA SER A 12 15.53 10.52 15.30
C SER A 12 14.51 10.83 14.19
N ILE A 13 14.87 10.61 12.92
CA ILE A 13 13.98 10.78 11.77
C ILE A 13 12.81 9.80 11.85
N PHE A 14 13.06 8.53 12.14
CA PHE A 14 11.99 7.53 12.26
C PHE A 14 11.10 7.79 13.48
N ASP A 15 11.67 8.21 14.62
CA ASP A 15 10.88 8.50 15.82
C ASP A 15 9.93 9.70 15.60
N GLU A 16 10.35 10.71 14.84
CA GLU A 16 9.52 11.85 14.46
C GLU A 16 8.41 11.42 13.49
N ASN A 17 8.77 10.73 12.40
CA ASN A 17 7.80 10.21 11.45
C ASN A 17 6.75 9.30 12.12
N ASN A 18 7.14 8.44 13.05
CA ASN A 18 6.20 7.56 13.74
C ASN A 18 5.17 8.34 14.58
N LYS A 19 5.58 9.43 15.23
CA LYS A 19 4.65 10.32 15.94
C LYS A 19 3.66 10.99 14.99
N ASP A 20 4.14 11.46 13.84
CA ASP A 20 3.30 12.09 12.82
C ASP A 20 2.34 11.07 12.21
N ALA A 21 2.78 9.84 11.97
CA ALA A 21 1.95 8.74 11.51
C ALA A 21 0.83 8.39 12.51
N ASP A 22 1.14 8.34 13.80
CA ASP A 22 0.15 8.07 14.86
C ASP A 22 -0.86 9.23 14.99
N ASN A 23 -0.41 10.47 14.89
CA ASN A 23 -1.27 11.65 14.88
C ASN A 23 -2.22 11.63 13.67
N LEU A 24 -1.68 11.36 12.49
CA LEU A 24 -2.45 11.26 11.25
C LEU A 24 -3.50 10.13 11.35
N ARG A 25 -3.10 8.95 11.82
CA ARG A 25 -4.01 7.80 12.01
C ARG A 25 -5.12 8.13 12.98
N SER A 26 -4.82 8.88 14.07
CA SER A 26 -5.81 9.33 15.05
C SER A 26 -6.80 10.34 14.45
N ASP A 27 -6.34 11.27 13.59
CA ASP A 27 -7.21 12.20 12.88
C ASP A 27 -8.13 11.48 11.88
N LEU A 28 -7.57 10.57 11.09
CA LEU A 28 -8.34 9.73 10.15
C LEU A 28 -9.41 8.90 10.88
N LYS A 29 -9.10 8.40 12.09
CA LYS A 29 -10.06 7.66 12.92
C LYS A 29 -11.25 8.55 13.32
N LYS A 30 -11.01 9.76 13.82
CA LYS A 30 -12.07 10.72 14.18
C LYS A 30 -12.97 11.07 12.98
N ARG A 31 -12.37 11.14 11.80
CA ARG A 31 -13.06 11.44 10.54
C ARG A 31 -13.68 10.20 9.88
N LYS A 32 -13.45 9.00 10.43
CA LYS A 32 -13.90 7.70 9.91
C LYS A 32 -13.44 7.42 8.47
N ILE A 33 -12.23 7.88 8.14
CA ILE A 33 -11.58 7.68 6.85
C ILE A 33 -10.61 6.53 6.97
N PHE A 34 -10.72 5.54 6.09
CA PHE A 34 -9.78 4.42 6.00
C PHE A 34 -8.67 4.75 4.99
N LEU A 35 -7.43 4.77 5.42
CA LEU A 35 -6.26 4.95 4.56
C LEU A 35 -5.60 3.61 4.31
N LEU A 36 -5.55 3.18 3.05
CA LEU A 36 -4.87 1.97 2.59
C LEU A 36 -3.58 2.33 1.89
N ASN A 37 -2.44 1.88 2.40
CA ASN A 37 -1.14 2.00 1.73
C ASN A 37 -0.88 0.79 0.85
N VAL A 38 -0.56 1.01 -0.43
CA VAL A 38 -0.33 -0.04 -1.45
C VAL A 38 1.11 0.04 -1.94
N MET A 39 1.89 -0.96 -1.61
CA MET A 39 3.31 -1.05 -1.92
C MET A 39 3.59 -2.16 -2.93
N SER A 40 4.63 -2.04 -3.71
CA SER A 40 5.12 -3.09 -4.62
C SER A 40 6.43 -2.72 -5.30
N SER A 41 6.98 -3.66 -6.05
CA SER A 41 7.97 -3.37 -7.10
C SER A 41 7.33 -2.66 -8.30
N PRO A 42 8.12 -1.94 -9.11
CA PRO A 42 7.68 -1.48 -10.43
C PRO A 42 7.22 -2.66 -11.29
N GLY A 43 6.14 -2.48 -12.07
CA GLY A 43 5.64 -3.49 -12.98
C GLY A 43 4.90 -4.67 -12.35
N SER A 44 4.66 -4.71 -11.04
CA SER A 44 3.89 -5.76 -10.34
C SER A 44 2.40 -5.79 -10.71
N GLY A 45 1.87 -4.69 -11.28
CA GLY A 45 0.48 -4.54 -11.66
C GLY A 45 -0.37 -3.76 -10.65
N LYS A 46 0.23 -2.85 -9.86
CA LYS A 46 -0.49 -1.97 -8.90
C LYS A 46 -1.69 -1.30 -9.53
N THR A 47 -1.46 -0.45 -10.51
CA THR A 47 -2.50 0.37 -11.18
C THR A 47 -3.64 -0.48 -11.72
N THR A 48 -3.33 -1.62 -12.38
CA THR A 48 -4.37 -2.54 -12.88
C THR A 48 -5.17 -3.16 -11.74
N THR A 49 -4.52 -3.57 -10.67
CA THR A 49 -5.17 -4.13 -9.47
C THR A 49 -6.08 -3.08 -8.83
N LEU A 50 -5.59 -1.86 -8.64
CA LEU A 50 -6.35 -0.76 -8.04
C LEU A 50 -7.59 -0.41 -8.85
N ILE A 51 -7.49 -0.32 -10.18
CA ILE A 51 -8.65 -0.08 -11.05
C ILE A 51 -9.74 -1.14 -10.84
N LYS A 52 -9.37 -2.43 -10.76
CA LYS A 52 -10.34 -3.51 -10.52
C LYS A 52 -10.97 -3.43 -9.13
N VAL A 53 -10.17 -3.20 -8.10
CA VAL A 53 -10.64 -3.09 -6.70
C VAL A 53 -11.54 -1.87 -6.52
N ILE A 54 -11.16 -0.71 -7.07
CA ILE A 54 -11.97 0.51 -7.00
C ILE A 54 -13.32 0.29 -7.68
N ASN A 55 -13.34 -0.30 -8.88
CA ASN A 55 -14.59 -0.57 -9.58
C ASN A 55 -15.49 -1.58 -8.83
N ALA A 56 -14.94 -2.50 -8.06
CA ALA A 56 -15.69 -3.43 -7.22
C ALA A 56 -16.28 -2.74 -5.95
N LEU A 57 -15.70 -1.63 -5.50
CA LEU A 57 -16.05 -1.00 -4.22
C LEU A 57 -16.73 0.36 -4.34
N LYS A 58 -16.61 1.09 -5.46
CA LYS A 58 -17.04 2.49 -5.61
C LYS A 58 -18.54 2.71 -5.49
N GLU A 59 -19.37 1.70 -5.73
CA GLU A 59 -20.82 1.78 -5.50
C GLU A 59 -21.19 1.72 -4.01
N LYS A 60 -20.28 1.19 -3.18
CA LYS A 60 -20.50 1.03 -1.74
C LYS A 60 -19.78 2.08 -0.91
N PHE A 61 -18.61 2.54 -1.35
CA PHE A 61 -17.76 3.47 -0.64
C PHE A 61 -17.38 4.65 -1.53
N LYS A 62 -17.31 5.84 -0.94
CA LYS A 62 -16.70 7.01 -1.58
C LYS A 62 -15.19 6.89 -1.49
N ILE A 63 -14.52 6.76 -2.64
CA ILE A 63 -13.11 6.45 -2.76
C ILE A 63 -12.36 7.62 -3.37
N ALA A 64 -11.19 7.93 -2.82
CA ALA A 64 -10.20 8.81 -3.42
C ALA A 64 -8.85 8.09 -3.54
N VAL A 65 -8.01 8.51 -4.48
CA VAL A 65 -6.70 7.93 -4.73
C VAL A 65 -5.62 8.99 -4.70
N MET A 66 -4.55 8.71 -4.00
CA MET A 66 -3.27 9.42 -4.06
C MET A 66 -2.27 8.49 -4.73
N GLU A 67 -1.75 8.86 -5.88
CA GLU A 67 -0.73 8.10 -6.58
C GLU A 67 0.62 8.80 -6.42
N ALA A 68 1.64 8.08 -5.97
CA ALA A 68 2.97 8.60 -5.77
C ALA A 68 3.95 8.04 -6.79
N ASP A 69 4.54 8.93 -7.56
CA ASP A 69 5.59 8.62 -8.50
C ASP A 69 6.70 9.69 -8.43
N ILE A 70 7.87 9.35 -8.96
CA ILE A 70 9.01 10.26 -8.97
C ILE A 70 8.71 11.47 -9.87
N ASP A 71 8.11 11.25 -11.07
CA ASP A 71 7.89 12.32 -12.06
C ASP A 71 6.72 12.02 -13.05
N SER A 72 6.07 10.86 -12.98
CA SER A 72 5.03 10.46 -13.93
C SER A 72 3.63 10.68 -13.37
N LYS A 73 2.69 11.09 -14.22
CA LYS A 73 1.25 11.19 -13.89
C LYS A 73 0.39 10.17 -14.66
N VAL A 74 1.02 9.29 -15.41
CA VAL A 74 0.35 8.36 -16.32
C VAL A 74 -0.58 7.41 -15.57
N ASP A 75 -0.17 6.91 -14.41
CA ASP A 75 -0.96 5.95 -13.65
C ASP A 75 -2.13 6.62 -12.91
N ALA A 76 -1.96 7.84 -12.39
CA ALA A 76 -3.06 8.63 -11.85
C ALA A 76 -4.13 8.92 -12.92
N GLU A 77 -3.71 9.31 -14.13
CA GLU A 77 -4.63 9.56 -15.26
C GLU A 77 -5.39 8.28 -15.65
N LYS A 78 -4.72 7.13 -15.72
CA LYS A 78 -5.36 5.83 -15.99
C LYS A 78 -6.41 5.48 -14.95
N ILE A 79 -6.09 5.63 -13.66
CA ILE A 79 -7.02 5.36 -12.56
C ILE A 79 -8.24 6.27 -12.69
N LYS A 80 -8.02 7.58 -12.84
CA LYS A 80 -9.10 8.56 -12.96
C LYS A 80 -10.04 8.26 -14.14
N VAL A 81 -9.48 7.98 -15.31
CA VAL A 81 -10.27 7.65 -16.52
C VAL A 81 -11.05 6.35 -16.36
N ALA A 82 -10.42 5.30 -15.78
CA ALA A 82 -11.04 3.98 -15.67
C ALA A 82 -12.06 3.85 -14.54
N THR A 83 -12.00 4.71 -13.52
CA THR A 83 -12.82 4.55 -12.31
C THR A 83 -13.75 5.73 -12.04
N GLY A 84 -13.38 6.93 -12.51
CA GLY A 84 -14.11 8.18 -12.24
C GLY A 84 -13.93 8.74 -10.83
N VAL A 85 -13.15 8.11 -9.95
CA VAL A 85 -12.92 8.57 -8.59
C VAL A 85 -11.97 9.77 -8.55
N GLN A 86 -12.04 10.57 -7.48
CA GLN A 86 -11.08 11.63 -7.23
C GLN A 86 -9.67 11.05 -7.14
N THR A 87 -8.76 11.55 -7.96
CA THR A 87 -7.37 11.06 -8.02
C THR A 87 -6.42 12.25 -8.08
N ILE A 88 -5.40 12.23 -7.25
CA ILE A 88 -4.31 13.20 -7.29
C ILE A 88 -2.99 12.50 -7.48
N GLN A 89 -2.03 13.23 -8.06
CA GLN A 89 -0.65 12.81 -8.22
C GLN A 89 0.23 13.49 -7.18
N LEU A 90 1.06 12.72 -6.50
CA LEU A 90 2.10 13.18 -5.59
C LEU A 90 3.46 13.01 -6.26
N HIS A 91 4.11 14.11 -6.60
CA HIS A 91 5.49 14.09 -7.09
C HIS A 91 6.45 14.13 -5.91
N THR A 92 7.23 13.06 -5.73
CA THR A 92 8.14 12.92 -4.58
C THR A 92 9.45 13.69 -4.73
N GLY A 93 9.69 14.30 -5.89
CA GLY A 93 10.91 15.08 -6.14
C GLY A 93 12.20 14.25 -6.07
N GLY A 94 12.12 12.97 -6.43
CA GLY A 94 13.24 12.03 -6.41
C GLY A 94 13.33 11.16 -5.17
N MET A 95 12.41 11.31 -4.19
CA MET A 95 12.35 10.42 -3.04
C MET A 95 11.67 9.10 -3.43
N CYS A 96 12.19 7.99 -2.91
CA CYS A 96 11.76 6.64 -3.25
C CYS A 96 10.69 6.07 -2.30
N HIS A 97 10.07 6.92 -1.47
CA HIS A 97 9.03 6.57 -0.50
C HIS A 97 8.17 7.81 -0.18
N LEU A 98 7.07 7.56 0.51
CA LEU A 98 6.29 8.57 1.22
C LEU A 98 6.41 8.33 2.72
N ASP A 99 6.43 9.41 3.48
CA ASP A 99 6.31 9.44 4.93
C ASP A 99 4.92 9.96 5.37
N ALA A 100 4.72 10.13 6.69
CA ALA A 100 3.45 10.59 7.24
C ALA A 100 3.12 12.04 6.87
N GLU A 101 4.12 12.93 6.85
CA GLU A 101 3.91 14.35 6.50
C GLU A 101 3.56 14.49 5.01
N MET A 102 4.26 13.79 4.11
CA MET A 102 3.92 13.76 2.68
C MET A 102 2.52 13.20 2.44
N THR A 103 2.16 12.15 3.17
CA THR A 103 0.81 11.56 3.11
C THR A 103 -0.24 12.57 3.55
N LYS A 104 0.00 13.29 4.64
CA LYS A 104 -0.88 14.35 5.13
C LYS A 104 -1.02 15.49 4.11
N GLN A 105 0.07 15.94 3.51
CA GLN A 105 0.04 16.96 2.45
C GLN A 105 -0.82 16.50 1.26
N GLY A 106 -0.75 15.23 0.89
CA GLY A 106 -1.63 14.64 -0.11
C GLY A 106 -3.11 14.69 0.29
N LEU A 107 -3.42 14.30 1.51
CA LEU A 107 -4.79 14.31 2.05
C LEU A 107 -5.37 15.73 2.11
N ASP A 108 -4.56 16.73 2.45
CA ASP A 108 -4.98 18.14 2.52
C ASP A 108 -5.32 18.73 1.13
N ASN A 109 -4.90 18.08 0.05
CA ASN A 109 -5.24 18.42 -1.34
C ASN A 109 -6.40 17.59 -1.93
N LEU A 110 -7.03 16.73 -1.14
CA LEU A 110 -8.24 15.99 -1.50
C LEU A 110 -9.47 16.59 -0.80
N ASP A 111 -10.63 16.56 -1.47
CA ASP A 111 -11.90 16.79 -0.76
C ASP A 111 -12.30 15.49 -0.03
N ILE A 112 -11.79 15.34 1.19
CA ILE A 112 -11.99 14.15 2.02
C ILE A 112 -13.20 14.22 2.95
N ASN A 113 -14.03 15.29 2.87
CA ASN A 113 -15.18 15.47 3.79
C ASN A 113 -16.25 14.38 3.68
N GLN A 114 -16.28 13.64 2.59
CA GLN A 114 -17.23 12.55 2.36
C GLN A 114 -16.56 11.26 1.89
N VAL A 115 -15.23 11.14 2.05
CA VAL A 115 -14.49 9.96 1.60
C VAL A 115 -14.50 8.89 2.69
N ASP A 116 -14.76 7.65 2.31
CA ASP A 116 -14.72 6.48 3.19
C ASP A 116 -13.35 5.79 3.14
N LEU A 117 -12.76 5.74 1.94
CA LEU A 117 -11.50 5.07 1.63
C LEU A 117 -10.59 5.99 0.83
N VAL A 118 -9.39 6.22 1.35
CA VAL A 118 -8.29 6.77 0.58
C VAL A 118 -7.30 5.65 0.27
N ILE A 119 -6.96 5.47 -0.99
CA ILE A 119 -5.92 4.55 -1.43
C ILE A 119 -4.67 5.36 -1.74
N LEU A 120 -3.59 5.07 -1.03
CA LEU A 120 -2.26 5.61 -1.30
C LEU A 120 -1.48 4.58 -2.11
N GLU A 121 -1.30 4.80 -3.41
CA GLU A 121 -0.36 4.04 -4.24
C GLU A 121 1.04 4.59 -3.98
N ASN A 122 1.86 3.84 -3.24
CA ASN A 122 3.22 4.24 -2.89
C ASN A 122 4.20 4.03 -4.06
N VAL A 123 5.33 4.71 -4.01
CA VAL A 123 6.41 4.57 -5.00
C VAL A 123 6.81 3.10 -5.16
N GLY A 124 7.06 2.68 -6.41
CA GLY A 124 7.47 1.32 -6.73
C GLY A 124 8.86 0.99 -6.18
N ASN A 125 8.92 0.50 -4.94
CA ASN A 125 10.14 0.16 -4.22
C ASN A 125 9.83 -0.83 -3.09
N LEU A 126 10.76 -1.77 -2.80
CA LEU A 126 10.59 -2.77 -1.74
C LEU A 126 11.41 -2.49 -0.47
N VAL A 127 12.17 -1.41 -0.43
CA VAL A 127 13.06 -1.07 0.71
C VAL A 127 12.51 0.15 1.43
N CYS A 128 12.63 1.33 0.82
CA CYS A 128 12.30 2.59 1.47
C CYS A 128 10.85 2.69 1.97
N PRO A 129 9.80 2.30 1.20
CA PRO A 129 8.42 2.36 1.68
C PRO A 129 8.13 1.47 2.88
N ALA A 130 8.98 0.47 3.16
CA ALA A 130 8.85 -0.37 4.34
C ALA A 130 9.44 0.25 5.61
N GLU A 131 10.31 1.24 5.47
CA GLU A 131 10.99 1.90 6.60
C GLU A 131 10.16 3.06 7.19
N PHE A 132 9.25 3.65 6.40
CA PHE A 132 8.49 4.84 6.78
C PHE A 132 7.00 4.54 6.94
N ASP A 133 6.46 4.77 8.13
CA ASP A 133 5.02 4.69 8.39
C ASP A 133 4.33 5.90 7.74
N THR A 134 3.37 5.65 6.88
CA THR A 134 2.57 6.67 6.17
C THR A 134 1.35 7.14 6.96
N GLY A 135 1.13 6.64 8.17
CA GLY A 135 -0.11 6.86 8.94
C GLY A 135 -1.30 6.05 8.43
N SER A 136 -1.07 5.06 7.56
CA SER A 136 -2.13 4.19 7.02
C SER A 136 -2.73 3.28 8.09
N VAL A 137 -4.00 2.90 7.87
CA VAL A 137 -4.73 1.92 8.71
C VAL A 137 -4.28 0.50 8.39
N LYS A 138 -4.05 0.22 7.11
CA LYS A 138 -3.61 -1.07 6.61
C LYS A 138 -2.55 -0.89 5.54
N ASN A 139 -1.59 -1.83 5.53
CA ASN A 139 -0.55 -1.95 4.54
C ASN A 139 -0.78 -3.19 3.69
N ILE A 140 -0.80 -3.04 2.37
CA ILE A 140 -0.81 -4.17 1.45
C ILE A 140 0.39 -4.12 0.52
N MET A 141 0.83 -5.28 0.09
CA MET A 141 1.91 -5.44 -0.86
C MET A 141 1.43 -6.27 -2.06
N ILE A 142 1.77 -5.84 -3.27
CA ILE A 142 1.51 -6.60 -4.49
C ILE A 142 2.84 -7.19 -4.97
N LEU A 143 2.94 -8.52 -4.91
CA LEU A 143 4.03 -9.31 -5.45
C LEU A 143 3.54 -10.00 -6.73
N SER A 144 4.25 -9.86 -7.84
CA SER A 144 3.87 -10.58 -9.06
C SER A 144 4.70 -11.85 -9.27
N VAL A 145 4.08 -12.87 -9.86
CA VAL A 145 4.74 -14.15 -10.17
C VAL A 145 6.10 -14.00 -10.86
N PRO A 146 6.28 -13.12 -11.88
CA PRO A 146 7.59 -12.95 -12.53
C PRO A 146 8.70 -12.42 -11.62
N GLU A 147 8.39 -11.91 -10.43
CA GLU A 147 9.39 -11.37 -9.50
C GLU A 147 10.11 -12.46 -8.69
N GLY A 148 9.53 -13.65 -8.60
CA GLY A 148 10.04 -14.79 -7.85
C GLY A 148 9.45 -14.94 -6.45
N ASP A 149 9.29 -16.19 -5.99
CA ASP A 149 8.69 -16.56 -4.70
C ASP A 149 9.62 -16.31 -3.50
N ASP A 150 10.90 -16.04 -3.76
CA ASP A 150 11.93 -15.77 -2.76
C ASP A 150 12.00 -14.30 -2.30
N LYS A 151 11.18 -13.40 -2.86
CA LYS A 151 11.13 -11.99 -2.46
C LYS A 151 10.94 -11.77 -0.95
N PRO A 152 10.12 -12.55 -0.22
CA PRO A 152 9.98 -12.40 1.22
C PRO A 152 11.27 -12.69 2.00
N LEU A 153 12.17 -13.48 1.43
CA LEU A 153 13.49 -13.75 2.02
C LEU A 153 14.46 -12.59 1.79
N LYS A 154 14.38 -11.95 0.60
CA LYS A 154 15.26 -10.84 0.19
C LYS A 154 14.86 -9.49 0.79
N TYR A 155 13.57 -9.28 1.03
CA TYR A 155 13.01 -8.01 1.53
C TYR A 155 12.17 -8.24 2.80
N PRO A 156 12.76 -8.77 3.87
CA PRO A 156 12.01 -9.24 5.04
C PRO A 156 11.18 -8.15 5.73
N LEU A 157 11.67 -6.90 5.77
CA LEU A 157 10.95 -5.79 6.39
C LEU A 157 9.63 -5.50 5.67
N MET A 158 9.65 -5.42 4.33
CA MET A 158 8.44 -5.18 3.53
C MET A 158 7.33 -6.19 3.86
N PHE A 159 7.66 -7.47 3.94
CA PHE A 159 6.67 -8.51 4.22
C PHE A 159 6.29 -8.61 5.71
N SER A 160 7.08 -8.05 6.62
CA SER A 160 6.76 -8.04 8.05
C SER A 160 5.71 -7.01 8.43
N ILE A 161 5.60 -5.91 7.68
CA ILE A 161 4.67 -4.81 7.96
C ILE A 161 3.32 -4.93 7.25
N CYS A 162 3.18 -5.89 6.32
CA CYS A 162 1.98 -6.01 5.49
C CYS A 162 0.87 -6.81 6.17
N ASP A 163 -0.36 -6.29 6.12
CA ASP A 163 -1.57 -7.01 6.53
C ASP A 163 -1.99 -8.05 5.46
N VAL A 164 -1.79 -7.70 4.18
CA VAL A 164 -2.09 -8.57 3.04
C VAL A 164 -0.97 -8.52 2.01
N VAL A 165 -0.63 -9.66 1.45
CA VAL A 165 0.17 -9.79 0.24
C VAL A 165 -0.71 -10.35 -0.87
N LEU A 166 -0.88 -9.57 -1.93
CA LEU A 166 -1.56 -10.00 -3.15
C LEU A 166 -0.50 -10.59 -4.10
N VAL A 167 -0.57 -11.89 -4.36
CA VAL A 167 0.29 -12.55 -5.36
C VAL A 167 -0.39 -12.42 -6.71
N ASN A 168 0.05 -11.42 -7.49
CA ASN A 168 -0.57 -11.06 -8.77
C ASN A 168 0.04 -11.82 -9.95
N LYS A 169 -0.69 -11.81 -11.06
CA LYS A 169 -0.33 -12.47 -12.33
C LYS A 169 -0.25 -14.00 -12.21
N ILE A 170 -1.18 -14.60 -11.46
CA ILE A 170 -1.24 -16.07 -11.33
C ILE A 170 -1.53 -16.77 -12.66
N ASP A 171 -2.05 -16.06 -13.65
CA ASP A 171 -2.26 -16.54 -15.02
C ASP A 171 -0.96 -16.96 -15.74
N VAL A 172 0.18 -16.47 -15.27
CA VAL A 172 1.50 -16.82 -15.83
C VAL A 172 2.27 -17.84 -15.01
N LEU A 173 1.73 -18.37 -13.90
CA LEU A 173 2.38 -19.40 -13.10
C LEU A 173 2.98 -20.55 -13.91
N PRO A 174 2.32 -21.09 -14.96
CA PRO A 174 2.88 -22.19 -15.75
C PRO A 174 4.17 -21.86 -16.50
N TYR A 175 4.53 -20.58 -16.61
CA TYR A 175 5.68 -20.11 -17.38
C TYR A 175 6.85 -19.63 -16.52
N PHE A 176 6.70 -19.66 -15.19
CA PHE A 176 7.71 -19.19 -14.25
C PHE A 176 7.99 -20.24 -13.18
N ASP A 177 9.25 -20.29 -12.75
CA ASP A 177 9.64 -21.06 -11.55
C ASP A 177 9.21 -20.30 -10.30
N PHE A 178 7.92 -20.43 -9.97
CA PHE A 178 7.29 -19.79 -8.82
C PHE A 178 6.45 -20.81 -8.06
N ASN A 179 6.83 -21.09 -6.81
CA ASN A 179 6.07 -21.97 -5.93
C ASN A 179 5.23 -21.12 -4.95
N LEU A 180 3.91 -21.15 -5.15
CA LEU A 180 2.98 -20.36 -4.34
C LEU A 180 2.99 -20.77 -2.86
N GLU A 181 3.15 -22.06 -2.55
CA GLU A 181 3.16 -22.54 -1.18
C GLU A 181 4.46 -22.11 -0.48
N ASN A 182 5.61 -22.21 -1.12
CA ASN A 182 6.87 -21.69 -0.59
C ASN A 182 6.77 -20.18 -0.33
N CYS A 183 6.21 -19.43 -1.27
CA CYS A 183 5.99 -18.00 -1.11
C CYS A 183 5.14 -17.68 0.13
N LYS A 184 4.03 -18.42 0.32
CA LYS A 184 3.18 -18.29 1.52
C LYS A 184 3.95 -18.58 2.81
N GLU A 185 4.74 -19.65 2.82
CA GLU A 185 5.56 -20.02 3.97
C GLU A 185 6.58 -18.93 4.31
N TYR A 186 7.31 -18.40 3.30
CA TYR A 186 8.28 -17.33 3.50
C TYR A 186 7.63 -16.04 4.03
N ILE A 187 6.43 -15.69 3.54
CA ILE A 187 5.64 -14.56 4.06
C ILE A 187 5.26 -14.81 5.52
N LYS A 188 4.73 -15.99 5.83
CA LYS A 188 4.34 -16.38 7.20
C LYS A 188 5.50 -16.38 8.19
N MET A 189 6.72 -16.71 7.73
CA MET A 189 7.93 -16.60 8.55
C MET A 189 8.24 -15.15 8.94
N ARG A 190 7.83 -14.15 8.14
CA ARG A 190 8.03 -12.72 8.42
C ARG A 190 6.91 -12.15 9.29
N ASN A 191 5.67 -12.48 8.94
CA ASN A 191 4.50 -12.07 9.71
C ASN A 191 3.41 -13.16 9.63
N PRO A 192 3.23 -13.95 10.69
CA PRO A 192 2.22 -15.02 10.72
C PRO A 192 0.77 -14.52 10.52
N LYS A 193 0.51 -13.22 10.77
CA LYS A 193 -0.83 -12.64 10.64
C LYS A 193 -1.15 -12.19 9.22
N THR A 194 -0.14 -12.02 8.35
CA THR A 194 -0.33 -11.56 6.97
C THR A 194 -1.23 -12.53 6.20
N LYS A 195 -2.25 -12.01 5.54
CA LYS A 195 -3.05 -12.79 4.59
C LYS A 195 -2.33 -12.83 3.24
N VAL A 196 -2.34 -13.98 2.59
CA VAL A 196 -1.79 -14.14 1.24
C VAL A 196 -2.93 -14.53 0.31
N MET A 197 -3.17 -13.68 -0.70
CA MET A 197 -4.27 -13.83 -1.65
C MET A 197 -3.71 -13.89 -3.08
N PRO A 198 -3.81 -15.03 -3.77
CA PRO A 198 -3.49 -15.10 -5.19
C PRO A 198 -4.53 -14.34 -6.01
N ILE A 199 -4.06 -13.53 -6.97
CA ILE A 199 -4.94 -12.75 -7.84
C ILE A 199 -4.42 -12.73 -9.29
N CYS A 200 -5.32 -12.45 -10.23
CA CYS A 200 -4.97 -12.01 -11.56
C CYS A 200 -5.73 -10.71 -11.87
N ALA A 201 -5.05 -9.58 -11.76
CA ALA A 201 -5.67 -8.28 -12.03
C ALA A 201 -6.16 -8.14 -13.49
N LYS A 202 -5.56 -8.87 -14.44
CA LYS A 202 -5.98 -8.89 -15.85
C LYS A 202 -7.36 -9.53 -16.03
N THR A 203 -7.58 -10.70 -15.45
CA THR A 203 -8.85 -11.46 -15.56
C THR A 203 -9.88 -11.03 -14.52
N GLY A 204 -9.45 -10.54 -13.36
CA GLY A 204 -10.30 -10.25 -12.19
C GLY A 204 -10.32 -11.38 -11.17
N GLU A 205 -9.66 -12.50 -11.42
CA GLU A 205 -9.59 -13.62 -10.48
C GLU A 205 -9.01 -13.18 -9.12
N GLY A 206 -9.67 -13.55 -8.01
CA GLY A 206 -9.29 -13.21 -6.64
C GLY A 206 -9.58 -11.75 -6.22
N ILE A 207 -9.97 -10.87 -7.13
CA ILE A 207 -10.27 -9.45 -6.82
C ILE A 207 -11.46 -9.32 -5.89
N ASP A 208 -12.53 -10.11 -6.08
CA ASP A 208 -13.73 -10.06 -5.25
C ASP A 208 -13.45 -10.48 -3.80
N GLU A 209 -12.57 -11.47 -3.60
CA GLU A 209 -12.16 -11.90 -2.26
C GLU A 209 -11.40 -10.79 -1.54
N PHE A 210 -10.47 -10.14 -2.22
CA PHE A 210 -9.74 -9.00 -1.66
C PHE A 210 -10.68 -7.80 -1.40
N ALA A 211 -11.57 -7.46 -2.34
CA ALA A 211 -12.54 -6.38 -2.17
C ALA A 211 -13.48 -6.65 -0.98
N LYS A 212 -13.91 -7.88 -0.77
CA LYS A 212 -14.70 -8.28 0.39
C LYS A 212 -13.94 -8.11 1.70
N TRP A 213 -12.68 -8.54 1.75
CA TRP A 213 -11.81 -8.33 2.91
C TRP A 213 -11.66 -6.83 3.21
N LEU A 214 -11.31 -6.02 2.21
CA LEU A 214 -11.13 -4.59 2.37
C LEU A 214 -12.42 -3.89 2.83
N SER A 215 -13.57 -4.27 2.24
CA SER A 215 -14.88 -3.78 2.68
C SER A 215 -15.14 -4.06 4.16
N THR A 216 -14.76 -5.25 4.65
CA THR A 216 -14.92 -5.62 6.05
C THR A 216 -14.03 -4.77 6.96
N GLU A 217 -12.76 -4.55 6.58
CA GLU A 217 -11.83 -3.72 7.36
C GLU A 217 -12.26 -2.25 7.40
N ILE A 218 -12.79 -1.70 6.28
CA ILE A 218 -13.32 -0.33 6.25
C ILE A 218 -14.50 -0.18 7.21
N ILE A 219 -15.46 -1.11 7.17
CA ILE A 219 -16.66 -1.07 8.05
C ILE A 219 -16.21 -1.15 9.52
N LYS A 220 -15.36 -2.11 9.83
CA LYS A 220 -14.81 -2.29 11.18
C LYS A 220 -14.12 -1.01 11.67
N TRP A 221 -13.27 -0.40 10.86
CA TRP A 221 -12.60 0.86 11.18
C TRP A 221 -13.57 2.00 11.49
N LYS A 222 -14.69 2.08 10.76
CA LYS A 222 -15.70 3.13 10.95
C LYS A 222 -16.59 2.91 12.19
N GLU A 223 -16.74 1.66 12.64
CA GLU A 223 -17.59 1.26 13.77
C GLU A 223 -16.83 1.20 15.11
N GLU A 224 -15.53 0.95 15.11
CA GLU A 224 -14.69 0.99 16.31
C GLU A 224 -14.61 2.43 16.86
N GLU A 225 -14.81 2.60 18.17
CA GLU A 225 -14.67 3.87 18.89
C GLU A 225 -13.19 4.25 19.15
#